data_e5bed81028d3474bc585aaef905eee01
#
_entry.id   e5bed81028d3474bc585aaef905eee01
#
_cell.length_a   1.000
_cell.length_b   1.000
_cell.length_c   1.000
_cell.angle_alpha   90.00
_cell.angle_beta   90.00
_cell.angle_gamma   90.00
#
_symmetry.space_group_name_H-M   'P 1'
#
loop_
_entity.id
_entity.type
_entity.pdbx_description
1 polymer ?
#
loop_
_entity_poly.entity_id
_entity_poly.type
_entity_poly.pdbx_seq_one_letter_code
_entity_poly.pdbx_strand_id
1 'polypeptide(L)'
;DMAQEVVDILTSNIDTLWVIDCAILVFIMQAGFMCMETGLSRHKNSINVALKNAADFGVSVVIFWIFGFGLMFGTSYNGFFGTDLFFFKTDKAEYMTYFVFQAMFVATAATIISGAVAERMKFNGYLIMTVLATGIIYPIVGHWAWSSSYLSKYDTCLLYTSPSPRDAIP
;
A
#
# COMPACT_ATOMS: atom_id res chain seq x y z
N ASP A 1 -0.63 -26.26 -27.07
CA ASP A 1 -0.52 -27.62 -26.53
C ASP A 1 -1.25 -27.65 -25.19
N MET A 2 -2.27 -28.52 -25.05
CA MET A 2 -3.18 -28.58 -23.90
C MET A 2 -2.42 -28.70 -22.55
N ALA A 3 -1.31 -29.43 -22.53
CA ALA A 3 -0.48 -29.57 -21.33
C ALA A 3 0.15 -28.24 -20.89
N GLN A 4 0.61 -27.42 -21.84
CA GLN A 4 1.18 -26.11 -21.55
C GLN A 4 0.12 -25.14 -21.04
N GLU A 5 -1.07 -25.16 -21.62
CA GLU A 5 -2.19 -24.32 -21.18
C GLU A 5 -2.62 -24.64 -19.74
N VAL A 6 -2.66 -25.92 -19.36
CA VAL A 6 -2.94 -26.35 -18.00
C VAL A 6 -1.85 -25.88 -17.02
N VAL A 7 -0.60 -25.98 -17.40
CA VAL A 7 0.54 -25.50 -16.59
C VAL A 7 0.45 -23.98 -16.38
N ASP A 8 0.14 -23.22 -17.42
CA ASP A 8 0.04 -21.76 -17.33
C ASP A 8 -1.12 -21.31 -16.42
N ILE A 9 -2.27 -21.97 -16.53
CA ILE A 9 -3.42 -21.73 -15.65
C ILE A 9 -3.08 -22.07 -14.19
N LEU A 10 -2.42 -23.21 -13.97
CA LEU A 10 -2.04 -23.64 -12.61
C LEU A 10 -1.04 -22.67 -11.99
N THR A 11 -0.05 -22.24 -12.74
CA THR A 11 0.94 -21.26 -12.28
C THR A 11 0.27 -19.93 -11.92
N SER A 12 -0.60 -19.40 -12.77
CA SER A 12 -1.36 -18.17 -12.51
C SER A 12 -2.23 -18.27 -11.23
N ASN A 13 -2.86 -19.43 -11.01
CA ASN A 13 -3.64 -19.65 -9.79
C ASN A 13 -2.78 -19.72 -8.53
N ILE A 14 -1.60 -20.33 -8.59
CA ILE A 14 -0.64 -20.38 -7.48
C ILE A 14 -0.11 -18.98 -7.17
N ASP A 15 0.24 -18.20 -8.19
CA ASP A 15 0.69 -16.82 -8.02
C ASP A 15 -0.39 -15.95 -7.38
N THR A 16 -1.64 -16.13 -7.79
CA THR A 16 -2.79 -15.43 -7.20
C THR A 16 -2.97 -15.78 -5.73
N LEU A 17 -2.90 -17.07 -5.37
CA LEU A 17 -2.94 -17.52 -3.98
C LEU A 17 -1.81 -16.91 -3.14
N TRP A 18 -0.59 -16.92 -3.67
CA TRP A 18 0.56 -16.33 -2.99
C TRP A 18 0.36 -14.83 -2.69
N VAL A 19 -0.15 -14.07 -3.64
CA VAL A 19 -0.42 -12.63 -3.45
C VAL A 19 -1.52 -12.40 -2.41
N ILE A 20 -2.57 -13.24 -2.38
CA ILE A 20 -3.63 -13.17 -1.38
C ILE A 20 -3.09 -13.48 0.03
N ASP A 21 -2.29 -14.53 0.18
CA ASP A 21 -1.67 -14.87 1.46
C ASP A 21 -0.77 -13.74 1.97
N CYS A 22 0.01 -13.14 1.09
CA CYS A 22 0.80 -11.95 1.41
C CYS A 22 -0.09 -10.76 1.83
N ALA A 23 -1.20 -10.52 1.17
CA ALA A 23 -2.14 -9.46 1.54
C ALA A 23 -2.74 -9.69 2.94
N ILE A 24 -3.08 -10.93 3.29
CA ILE A 24 -3.57 -11.29 4.62
C ILE A 24 -2.50 -11.03 5.69
N LEU A 25 -1.26 -11.39 5.43
CA LEU A 25 -0.15 -11.13 6.36
C LEU A 25 0.06 -9.62 6.59
N VAL A 26 -0.02 -8.81 5.54
CA VAL A 26 0.06 -7.34 5.66
C VAL A 26 -1.14 -6.77 6.41
N PHE A 27 -2.34 -7.33 6.23
CA PHE A 27 -3.51 -6.95 7.02
C PHE A 27 -3.33 -7.24 8.52
N ILE A 28 -2.74 -8.39 8.87
CA ILE A 28 -2.40 -8.71 10.26
C ILE A 28 -1.36 -7.73 10.81
N MET A 29 -0.40 -7.29 10.00
CA MET A 29 0.54 -6.23 10.38
C MET A 29 -0.19 -4.94 10.79
N GLN A 30 -1.27 -4.58 10.13
CA GLN A 30 -2.05 -3.39 10.47
C GLN A 30 -2.59 -3.45 11.90
N ALA A 31 -3.11 -4.60 12.31
CA ALA A 31 -3.52 -4.83 13.70
C ALA A 31 -2.33 -4.76 14.67
N GLY A 32 -1.18 -5.29 14.28
CA GLY A 32 0.08 -5.19 15.05
C GLY A 32 0.53 -3.74 15.26
N PHE A 33 0.49 -2.90 14.23
CA PHE A 33 0.78 -1.47 14.35
C PHE A 33 -0.17 -0.76 15.29
N MET A 34 -1.47 -1.02 15.17
CA MET A 34 -2.46 -0.45 16.09
C MET A 34 -2.17 -0.81 17.55
N CYS A 35 -1.84 -2.07 17.84
CA CYS A 35 -1.48 -2.52 19.19
C CYS A 35 -0.18 -1.86 19.68
N MET A 36 0.84 -1.79 18.84
CA MET A 36 2.14 -1.20 19.19
C MET A 36 2.02 0.31 19.47
N GLU A 37 1.38 1.07 18.59
CA GLU A 37 1.19 2.51 18.77
C GLU A 37 0.32 2.82 19.97
N THR A 38 -0.73 2.03 20.20
CA THR A 38 -1.61 2.20 21.37
C THR A 38 -0.88 1.91 22.66
N GLY A 39 -0.01 0.89 22.67
CA GLY A 39 0.79 0.51 23.83
C GLY A 39 1.91 1.49 24.16
N LEU A 40 2.51 2.15 23.18
CA LEU A 40 3.57 3.16 23.36
C LEU A 40 3.02 4.54 23.66
N SER A 41 1.74 4.80 23.39
CA SER A 41 1.11 6.08 23.67
C SER A 41 0.74 6.24 25.14
N ARG A 42 0.61 7.50 25.61
CA ARG A 42 0.17 7.77 26.99
C ARG A 42 -1.23 7.21 27.22
N HIS A 43 -1.47 6.63 28.39
CA HIS A 43 -2.73 5.94 28.73
C HIS A 43 -4.00 6.77 28.41
N LYS A 44 -3.97 8.07 28.62
CA LYS A 44 -5.09 8.99 28.32
C LYS A 44 -5.36 9.16 26.82
N ASN A 45 -4.37 8.89 25.97
CA ASN A 45 -4.46 9.06 24.51
C ASN A 45 -4.60 7.74 23.76
N SER A 46 -4.49 6.60 24.44
CA SER A 46 -4.50 5.25 23.87
C SER A 46 -5.74 5.00 22.98
N ILE A 47 -6.93 5.33 23.49
CA ILE A 47 -8.18 5.16 22.72
C ILE A 47 -8.19 6.05 21.47
N ASN A 48 -7.70 7.28 21.56
CA ASN A 48 -7.66 8.18 20.41
C ASN A 48 -6.69 7.70 19.33
N VAL A 49 -5.55 7.11 19.72
CA VAL A 49 -4.58 6.51 18.80
C VAL A 49 -5.19 5.28 18.11
N ALA A 50 -5.86 4.40 18.86
CA ALA A 50 -6.55 3.25 18.27
C ALA A 50 -7.62 3.66 17.25
N LEU A 51 -8.44 4.67 17.59
CA LEU A 51 -9.46 5.23 16.68
C LEU A 51 -8.84 5.84 15.42
N LYS A 52 -7.71 6.54 15.54
CA LYS A 52 -6.98 7.07 14.38
C LYS A 52 -6.54 5.96 13.43
N ASN A 53 -5.95 4.89 13.96
CA ASN A 53 -5.52 3.75 13.15
C ASN A 53 -6.68 3.03 12.45
N ALA A 54 -7.82 2.86 13.12
CA ALA A 54 -9.00 2.26 12.51
C ALA A 54 -9.61 3.16 11.40
N ALA A 55 -9.69 4.47 11.66
CA ALA A 55 -10.19 5.44 10.68
C ALA A 55 -9.24 5.56 9.47
N ASP A 56 -7.95 5.55 9.72
CA ASP A 56 -6.90 5.58 8.72
C ASP A 56 -6.98 4.42 7.74
N PHE A 57 -7.10 3.21 8.25
CA PHE A 57 -7.30 2.03 7.43
C PHE A 57 -8.51 2.19 6.51
N GLY A 58 -9.68 2.55 7.06
CA GLY A 58 -10.91 2.71 6.27
C GLY A 58 -10.80 3.81 5.22
N VAL A 59 -10.30 4.98 5.60
CA VAL A 59 -10.14 6.13 4.69
C VAL A 59 -9.12 5.83 3.60
N SER A 60 -7.98 5.22 3.95
CA SER A 60 -6.94 4.86 3.00
C SER A 60 -7.44 3.91 1.91
N VAL A 61 -8.15 2.84 2.30
CA VAL A 61 -8.71 1.87 1.33
C VAL A 61 -9.72 2.54 0.40
N VAL A 62 -10.62 3.37 0.94
CA VAL A 62 -11.65 4.06 0.14
C VAL A 62 -11.01 5.05 -0.85
N ILE A 63 -10.07 5.88 -0.40
CA ILE A 63 -9.40 6.86 -1.25
C ILE A 63 -8.57 6.16 -2.34
N PHE A 64 -7.88 5.08 -1.98
CA PHE A 64 -7.12 4.28 -2.93
C PHE A 64 -8.02 3.61 -3.98
N TRP A 65 -9.21 3.15 -3.58
CA TRP A 65 -10.21 2.60 -4.50
C TRP A 65 -10.74 3.66 -5.48
N ILE A 66 -11.04 4.88 -5.00
CA ILE A 66 -11.63 5.93 -5.84
C ILE A 66 -10.65 6.37 -6.93
N PHE A 67 -9.42 6.73 -6.57
CA PHE A 67 -8.47 7.28 -7.52
C PHE A 67 -7.01 6.82 -7.33
N GLY A 68 -6.61 6.35 -6.14
CA GLY A 68 -5.23 5.96 -5.88
C GLY A 68 -4.75 4.83 -6.78
N PHE A 69 -5.57 3.79 -6.99
CA PHE A 69 -5.22 2.67 -7.85
C PHE A 69 -5.04 3.10 -9.33
N GLY A 70 -5.93 3.97 -9.83
CA GLY A 70 -5.82 4.51 -11.18
C GLY A 70 -4.56 5.35 -11.38
N LEU A 71 -4.22 6.20 -10.40
CA LEU A 71 -2.98 6.98 -10.45
C LEU A 71 -1.73 6.10 -10.42
N MET A 72 -1.78 4.93 -9.73
CA MET A 72 -0.63 4.05 -9.53
C MET A 72 -0.42 3.10 -10.71
N PHE A 73 -1.47 2.45 -11.21
CA PHE A 73 -1.41 1.38 -12.21
C PHE A 73 -2.11 1.70 -13.53
N GLY A 74 -2.66 2.90 -13.66
CA GLY A 74 -3.26 3.37 -14.89
C GLY A 74 -2.24 3.59 -16.01
N THR A 75 -2.75 3.82 -17.22
CA THR A 75 -1.92 4.16 -18.39
C THR A 75 -1.06 5.39 -18.10
N SER A 76 0.24 5.24 -18.22
CA SER A 76 1.21 6.27 -17.81
C SER A 76 1.14 7.53 -18.67
N TYR A 77 0.92 8.67 -18.05
CA TYR A 77 1.08 9.98 -18.70
C TYR A 77 2.52 10.50 -18.51
N ASN A 78 3.30 10.48 -19.57
CA ASN A 78 4.71 10.90 -19.58
C ASN A 78 5.61 10.23 -18.50
N GLY A 79 5.21 9.11 -17.94
CA GLY A 79 5.96 8.41 -16.88
C GLY A 79 5.71 8.96 -15.46
N PHE A 80 4.81 9.92 -15.26
CA PHE A 80 4.62 10.53 -13.95
C PHE A 80 3.45 9.96 -13.15
N PHE A 81 2.33 9.68 -13.79
CA PHE A 81 1.14 9.14 -13.13
C PHE A 81 0.20 8.44 -14.12
N GLY A 82 -0.68 7.57 -13.60
CA GLY A 82 -1.71 6.90 -14.39
C GLY A 82 -2.94 7.78 -14.59
N THR A 83 -3.65 7.58 -15.70
CA THR A 83 -4.80 8.42 -16.11
C THR A 83 -6.10 7.65 -16.27
N ASP A 84 -6.11 6.34 -16.10
CA ASP A 84 -7.27 5.48 -16.22
C ASP A 84 -7.44 4.56 -14.99
N LEU A 85 -8.36 3.59 -15.06
CA LEU A 85 -8.67 2.65 -13.97
C LEU A 85 -9.23 3.31 -12.69
N PHE A 86 -9.73 4.53 -12.76
CA PHE A 86 -10.42 5.16 -11.65
C PHE A 86 -11.68 4.39 -11.26
N PHE A 87 -12.02 4.38 -9.96
CA PHE A 87 -13.09 3.59 -9.37
C PHE A 87 -12.94 2.09 -9.60
N PHE A 88 -11.73 1.63 -9.87
CA PHE A 88 -11.42 0.23 -10.10
C PHE A 88 -12.31 -0.43 -11.18
N LYS A 89 -12.53 0.24 -12.30
CA LYS A 89 -13.30 -0.27 -13.43
C LYS A 89 -12.47 -1.26 -14.25
N THR A 90 -12.41 -2.51 -13.80
CA THR A 90 -11.74 -3.60 -14.53
C THR A 90 -12.45 -4.92 -14.28
N ASP A 91 -12.54 -5.73 -15.32
CA ASP A 91 -13.13 -7.08 -15.26
C ASP A 91 -12.05 -8.17 -15.09
N LYS A 92 -10.78 -7.79 -14.99
CA LYS A 92 -9.67 -8.75 -14.87
C LYS A 92 -9.45 -9.15 -13.42
N ALA A 93 -9.57 -10.44 -13.12
CA ALA A 93 -9.38 -11.01 -11.79
C ALA A 93 -7.98 -10.72 -11.19
N GLU A 94 -6.94 -10.71 -12.01
CA GLU A 94 -5.57 -10.39 -11.60
C GLU A 94 -5.46 -9.00 -10.98
N TYR A 95 -6.12 -7.99 -11.56
CA TYR A 95 -6.14 -6.63 -11.00
C TYR A 95 -6.86 -6.57 -9.65
N MET A 96 -7.87 -7.43 -9.42
CA MET A 96 -8.58 -7.47 -8.15
C MET A 96 -7.67 -7.93 -7.01
N THR A 97 -6.92 -9.00 -7.24
CA THR A 97 -5.93 -9.51 -6.29
C THR A 97 -4.83 -8.48 -6.01
N TYR A 98 -4.33 -7.85 -7.06
CA TYR A 98 -3.32 -6.81 -6.96
C TYR A 98 -3.83 -5.56 -6.24
N PHE A 99 -5.08 -5.17 -6.47
CA PHE A 99 -5.74 -4.07 -5.77
C PHE A 99 -5.81 -4.34 -4.26
N VAL A 100 -6.26 -5.52 -3.84
CA VAL A 100 -6.35 -5.89 -2.42
C VAL A 100 -4.97 -5.84 -1.76
N PHE A 101 -3.97 -6.41 -2.40
CA PHE A 101 -2.59 -6.39 -1.92
C PHE A 101 -2.07 -4.96 -1.74
N GLN A 102 -2.21 -4.12 -2.76
CA GLN A 102 -1.74 -2.73 -2.72
C GLN A 102 -2.54 -1.86 -1.75
N ALA A 103 -3.84 -2.10 -1.58
CA ALA A 103 -4.66 -1.39 -0.60
C ALA A 103 -4.16 -1.63 0.84
N MET A 104 -3.71 -2.86 1.16
CA MET A 104 -3.12 -3.16 2.47
C MET A 104 -1.81 -2.38 2.69
N PHE A 105 -0.96 -2.28 1.67
CA PHE A 105 0.28 -1.50 1.75
C PHE A 105 0.04 0.00 1.88
N VAL A 106 -0.93 0.54 1.15
CA VAL A 106 -1.33 1.95 1.27
C VAL A 106 -1.77 2.27 2.69
N ALA A 107 -2.62 1.43 3.28
CA ALA A 107 -3.06 1.60 4.66
C ALA A 107 -1.90 1.51 5.66
N THR A 108 -0.98 0.58 5.45
CA THR A 108 0.23 0.45 6.28
C THR A 108 1.12 1.69 6.18
N ALA A 109 1.31 2.25 4.98
CA ALA A 109 2.08 3.48 4.79
C ALA A 109 1.47 4.66 5.56
N ALA A 110 0.15 4.79 5.54
CA ALA A 110 -0.56 5.82 6.30
C ALA A 110 -0.41 5.61 7.83
N THR A 111 -0.47 4.37 8.31
CA THR A 111 -0.26 4.05 9.72
C THR A 111 1.16 4.40 10.19
N ILE A 112 2.18 4.22 9.37
CA ILE A 112 3.55 4.67 9.70
C ILE A 112 3.59 6.18 9.93
N ILE A 113 2.87 6.96 9.13
CA ILE A 113 2.73 8.41 9.34
C ILE A 113 1.99 8.70 10.65
N SER A 114 0.96 7.89 11.00
CA SER A 114 0.26 7.97 12.29
C SER A 114 1.22 7.93 13.47
N GLY A 115 2.14 6.98 13.47
CA GLY A 115 3.14 6.85 14.53
C GLY A 115 4.02 8.10 14.68
N ALA A 116 4.42 8.71 13.57
CA ALA A 116 5.25 9.92 13.58
C ALA A 116 4.53 11.16 14.16
N VAL A 117 3.22 11.25 13.98
CA VAL A 117 2.38 12.37 14.44
C VAL A 117 1.47 12.02 15.62
N ALA A 118 1.65 10.86 16.21
CA ALA A 118 0.91 10.42 17.39
C ALA A 118 1.03 11.47 18.50
N GLU A 119 -0.07 11.75 19.19
CA GLU A 119 -0.18 12.75 20.27
C GLU A 119 0.08 14.22 19.87
N ARG A 120 0.58 14.52 18.67
CA ARG A 120 0.95 15.88 18.22
C ARG A 120 -0.09 16.53 17.31
N MET A 121 -0.89 15.74 16.62
CA MET A 121 -1.84 16.23 15.63
C MET A 121 -3.30 15.97 16.05
N LYS A 122 -4.18 16.93 15.80
CA LYS A 122 -5.63 16.79 15.99
C LYS A 122 -6.18 15.77 14.98
N PHE A 123 -7.25 15.06 15.35
CA PHE A 123 -7.87 14.02 14.52
C PHE A 123 -8.22 14.48 13.09
N ASN A 124 -8.85 15.65 12.95
CA ASN A 124 -9.23 16.18 11.63
C ASN A 124 -8.02 16.50 10.75
N GLY A 125 -6.96 17.07 11.32
CA GLY A 125 -5.71 17.32 10.58
C GLY A 125 -5.05 16.02 10.12
N TYR A 126 -5.10 15.00 10.96
CA TYR A 126 -4.61 13.68 10.63
C TYR A 126 -5.36 13.05 9.45
N LEU A 127 -6.71 13.12 9.44
CA LEU A 127 -7.51 12.60 8.32
C LEU A 127 -7.16 13.28 6.99
N ILE A 128 -6.98 14.61 6.99
CA ILE A 128 -6.57 15.34 5.78
C ILE A 128 -5.19 14.85 5.30
N MET A 129 -4.26 14.66 6.23
CA MET A 129 -2.93 14.14 5.91
C MET A 129 -2.98 12.72 5.34
N THR A 130 -3.81 11.85 5.91
CA THR A 130 -4.05 10.49 5.40
C THR A 130 -4.58 10.53 3.96
N VAL A 131 -5.58 11.36 3.68
CA VAL A 131 -6.14 11.51 2.31
C VAL A 131 -5.08 11.97 1.32
N LEU A 132 -4.26 12.95 1.66
CA LEU A 132 -3.18 13.42 0.80
C LEU A 132 -2.09 12.36 0.59
N ALA A 133 -1.70 11.69 1.66
CA ALA A 133 -0.67 10.67 1.61
C ALA A 133 -1.10 9.46 0.76
N THR A 134 -2.30 8.94 0.99
CA THR A 134 -2.79 7.72 0.33
C THR A 134 -3.41 7.96 -1.04
N GLY A 135 -3.92 9.16 -1.27
CA GLY A 135 -4.55 9.53 -2.54
C GLY A 135 -3.60 10.11 -3.58
N ILE A 136 -2.54 10.78 -3.15
CA ILE A 136 -1.66 11.51 -4.06
C ILE A 136 -0.21 11.01 -3.93
N ILE A 137 0.38 11.13 -2.74
CA ILE A 137 1.82 10.89 -2.57
C ILE A 137 2.17 9.43 -2.85
N TYR A 138 1.51 8.52 -2.17
CA TYR A 138 1.78 7.09 -2.31
C TYR A 138 1.54 6.56 -3.74
N PRO A 139 0.39 6.86 -4.41
CA PRO A 139 0.14 6.41 -5.77
C PRO A 139 1.16 6.93 -6.79
N ILE A 140 1.58 8.19 -6.69
CA ILE A 140 2.58 8.78 -7.61
C ILE A 140 3.95 8.10 -7.42
N VAL A 141 4.41 7.96 -6.19
CA VAL A 141 5.67 7.27 -5.89
C VAL A 141 5.60 5.80 -6.29
N GLY A 142 4.47 5.13 -6.03
CA GLY A 142 4.23 3.77 -6.46
C GLY A 142 4.20 3.61 -7.98
N HIS A 143 3.64 4.57 -8.70
CA HIS A 143 3.68 4.59 -10.16
C HIS A 143 5.14 4.64 -10.67
N TRP A 144 5.97 5.47 -10.07
CA TRP A 144 7.39 5.55 -10.46
C TRP A 144 8.17 4.27 -10.19
N ALA A 145 7.85 3.56 -9.10
CA ALA A 145 8.57 2.37 -8.67
C ALA A 145 8.11 1.09 -9.40
N TRP A 146 6.79 0.92 -9.60
CA TRP A 146 6.22 -0.38 -10.00
C TRP A 146 5.48 -0.38 -11.35
N SER A 147 5.21 0.76 -11.96
CA SER A 147 4.46 0.84 -13.22
C SER A 147 5.33 0.92 -14.47
N SER A 148 6.51 0.29 -14.49
CA SER A 148 7.47 0.37 -15.60
C SER A 148 7.77 1.82 -16.03
N SER A 149 7.73 2.73 -15.08
CA SER A 149 7.88 4.16 -15.25
C SER A 149 9.32 4.64 -15.03
N TYR A 150 9.49 5.88 -14.60
CA TYR A 150 10.76 6.56 -14.53
C TYR A 150 11.82 5.83 -13.68
N LEU A 151 11.47 5.38 -12.46
CA LEU A 151 12.44 4.74 -11.56
C LEU A 151 12.69 3.27 -11.91
N SER A 152 11.70 2.56 -12.42
CA SER A 152 11.86 1.15 -12.77
C SER A 152 12.86 0.90 -13.92
N LYS A 153 13.13 1.94 -14.73
CA LYS A 153 14.11 1.87 -15.84
C LYS A 153 15.57 1.95 -15.37
N TYR A 154 15.81 2.33 -14.13
CA TYR A 154 17.16 2.51 -13.61
C TYR A 154 17.66 1.32 -12.81
N ASP A 155 17.24 0.10 -13.01
CA ASP A 155 17.71 -1.13 -12.34
C ASP A 155 18.03 -0.96 -10.82
N THR A 156 17.50 0.07 -10.21
CA THR A 156 17.67 0.37 -8.79
C THR A 156 16.69 -0.45 -7.98
N CYS A 157 16.99 -1.72 -7.80
CA CYS A 157 16.27 -2.52 -6.84
C CYS A 157 16.54 -1.98 -5.43
N LEU A 158 15.53 -1.42 -4.79
CA LEU A 158 15.59 -0.93 -3.41
C LEU A 158 16.14 -1.99 -2.44
N LEU A 159 15.92 -3.27 -2.75
CA LEU A 159 16.43 -4.38 -1.97
C LEU A 159 17.97 -4.46 -1.98
N TYR A 160 18.60 -4.05 -3.08
CA TYR A 160 20.07 -4.07 -3.22
C TYR A 160 20.72 -2.75 -2.82
N THR A 161 19.98 -1.65 -2.88
CA THR A 161 20.52 -0.30 -2.59
C THR A 161 20.17 0.20 -1.19
N SER A 162 19.17 -0.40 -0.52
CA SER A 162 18.85 -0.04 0.86
C SER A 162 19.84 -0.71 1.81
N PRO A 163 20.59 0.08 2.62
CA PRO A 163 21.50 -0.49 3.60
C PRO A 163 20.71 -1.31 4.61
N SER A 164 20.97 -2.60 4.66
CA SER A 164 20.44 -3.49 5.68
C SER A 164 21.02 -3.12 7.04
N PRO A 165 20.28 -3.26 8.16
CA PRO A 165 20.86 -3.16 9.49
C PRO A 165 22.04 -4.11 9.71
N ARG A 166 22.16 -5.20 8.92
CA ARG A 166 23.31 -6.10 8.92
C ARG A 166 24.57 -5.48 8.34
N ASP A 167 24.43 -4.58 7.37
CA ASP A 167 25.58 -3.94 6.70
C ASP A 167 26.18 -2.81 7.55
N ALA A 168 25.49 -2.41 8.62
CA ALA A 168 25.94 -1.40 9.58
C ALA A 168 26.80 -1.98 10.71
N ILE A 169 27.02 -3.30 10.73
CA ILE A 169 27.88 -3.96 11.75
C ILE A 169 29.24 -4.24 11.08
N PRO A 170 30.33 -3.57 11.51
CA PRO A 170 31.66 -3.83 10.98
C PRO A 170 32.20 -5.21 11.37
#